data_2e377c2a6ba5f69ff93b62ea27ded9be
#
_entry.id   2e377c2a6ba5f69ff93b62ea27ded9be
#
_cell.length_a   1.000
_cell.length_b   1.000
_cell.length_c   1.000
_cell.angle_alpha   90.00
_cell.angle_beta   90.00
_cell.angle_gamma   90.00
#
_symmetry.space_group_name_H-M   'P 1'
#
loop_
_entity.id
_entity.type
_entity.pdbx_description
1 polymer ?
#
loop_
_entity_poly.entity_id
_entity_poly.type
_entity_poly.pdbx_seq_one_letter_code
_entity_poly.pdbx_strand_id
1 'polypeptide(L)'
;MNKLISAICSSLLLGVSLTTVHAQEFDRGIVLNTFIPKGQWVVGNSISYSEYSNDNYQFLVVENMDGIGYTFKVSPMFCYIVKDNLGLGGRFAYERSLTKLDNASIKISGDLDMNNVYSLSHSYSGMAIMRNYISIGNSSRFGLFNELQLSLGGGESKMVHGSGESLTGTFERSFNFNIGIAPGLMAFLNDYTAIEVNVGLLGFNYSHVKQTTDQVYTGKRSQNMANFKVNIFSLGLGIAFYL
;
A
#
# COMPACT_ATOMS: atom_id res chain seq x y z
N MET A 1 -3.55 -27.88 -6.42
CA MET A 1 -3.43 -26.42 -6.36
C MET A 1 -2.04 -25.90 -6.74
N ASN A 2 -0.96 -26.59 -6.36
CA ASN A 2 0.43 -26.16 -6.65
C ASN A 2 0.85 -26.25 -8.14
N LYS A 3 0.25 -27.12 -8.93
CA LYS A 3 0.58 -27.27 -10.37
C LYS A 3 -0.01 -26.17 -11.24
N LEU A 4 -1.16 -25.58 -10.86
CA LEU A 4 -1.80 -24.50 -11.59
C LEU A 4 -1.04 -23.16 -11.41
N ILE A 5 -0.55 -22.89 -10.20
CA ILE A 5 0.24 -21.69 -9.89
C ILE A 5 1.59 -21.74 -10.60
N SER A 6 2.23 -22.92 -10.65
CA SER A 6 3.47 -23.13 -11.39
C SER A 6 3.29 -22.93 -12.91
N ALA A 7 2.17 -23.37 -13.48
CA ALA A 7 1.88 -23.20 -14.90
C ALA A 7 1.62 -21.73 -15.27
N ILE A 8 0.94 -20.97 -14.39
CA ILE A 8 0.67 -19.54 -14.60
C ILE A 8 1.96 -18.71 -14.48
N CYS A 9 2.81 -19.01 -13.51
CA CYS A 9 4.12 -18.33 -13.38
C CYS A 9 5.04 -18.65 -14.58
N SER A 10 5.04 -19.89 -15.08
CA SER A 10 5.85 -20.26 -16.24
C SER A 10 5.33 -19.64 -17.53
N SER A 11 4.02 -19.48 -17.71
CA SER A 11 3.45 -18.81 -18.88
C SER A 11 3.65 -17.29 -18.88
N LEU A 12 3.68 -16.65 -17.69
CA LEU A 12 4.02 -15.23 -17.57
C LEU A 12 5.50 -14.95 -17.88
N LEU A 13 6.41 -15.84 -17.48
CA LEU A 13 7.84 -15.72 -17.78
C LEU A 13 8.18 -15.99 -19.26
N LEU A 14 7.46 -16.89 -19.92
CA LEU A 14 7.64 -17.19 -21.34
C LEU A 14 7.01 -16.13 -22.27
N GLY A 15 6.00 -15.39 -21.81
CA GLY A 15 5.38 -14.30 -22.58
C GLY A 15 6.25 -13.05 -22.72
N VAL A 16 7.30 -12.89 -21.91
CA VAL A 16 8.21 -11.72 -21.94
C VAL A 16 9.39 -11.93 -22.91
N SER A 17 9.64 -13.14 -23.39
CA SER A 17 10.90 -13.46 -24.10
C SER A 17 10.81 -13.62 -25.61
N LEU A 18 9.67 -13.41 -26.29
CA LEU A 18 9.55 -13.75 -27.70
C LEU A 18 8.73 -12.82 -28.59
N THR A 19 8.76 -11.52 -28.34
CA THR A 19 8.39 -10.61 -29.43
C THR A 19 9.42 -9.49 -29.51
N THR A 20 10.41 -9.67 -30.40
CA THR A 20 10.98 -8.52 -31.09
C THR A 20 9.87 -7.97 -31.99
N VAL A 21 8.89 -7.32 -31.40
CA VAL A 21 8.00 -6.44 -32.13
C VAL A 21 8.90 -5.32 -32.61
N HIS A 22 9.20 -5.27 -33.90
CA HIS A 22 9.60 -4.02 -34.52
C HIS A 22 8.39 -3.09 -34.38
N ALA A 23 8.28 -2.46 -33.20
CA ALA A 23 7.38 -1.35 -33.02
C ALA A 23 7.86 -0.30 -34.02
N GLN A 24 7.06 -0.03 -35.03
CA GLN A 24 7.23 1.12 -35.91
C GLN A 24 7.42 2.32 -34.97
N GLU A 25 8.56 2.98 -35.06
CA GLU A 25 8.94 4.09 -34.17
C GLU A 25 7.93 5.22 -34.39
N PHE A 26 6.88 5.23 -33.59
CA PHE A 26 5.84 6.23 -33.64
C PHE A 26 6.37 7.43 -32.85
N ASP A 27 6.99 8.38 -33.51
CA ASP A 27 7.42 9.63 -32.91
C ASP A 27 6.19 10.45 -32.44
N ARG A 28 5.98 10.44 -31.15
CA ARG A 28 4.92 11.22 -30.51
C ARG A 28 5.39 12.63 -30.13
N GLY A 29 6.57 13.04 -30.56
CA GLY A 29 7.19 14.34 -30.19
C GLY A 29 7.56 14.42 -28.70
N ILE A 30 7.61 13.28 -28.00
CA ILE A 30 8.02 13.23 -26.60
C ILE A 30 9.54 13.08 -26.56
N VAL A 31 10.24 14.17 -26.32
CA VAL A 31 11.68 14.13 -26.07
C VAL A 31 11.90 13.64 -24.63
N LEU A 32 12.44 12.43 -24.48
CA LEU A 32 12.85 11.90 -23.17
C LEU A 32 14.18 12.56 -22.78
N ASN A 33 14.10 13.69 -22.12
CA ASN A 33 15.27 14.33 -21.54
C ASN A 33 15.69 13.57 -20.27
N THR A 34 17.01 13.52 -20.00
CA THR A 34 17.52 13.01 -18.73
C THR A 34 17.04 13.93 -17.61
N PHE A 35 16.11 13.43 -16.81
CA PHE A 35 15.58 14.15 -15.65
C PHE A 35 16.34 13.76 -14.39
N ILE A 36 16.58 12.46 -14.20
CA ILE A 36 17.43 11.93 -13.13
C ILE A 36 18.59 11.18 -13.76
N PRO A 37 19.84 11.69 -13.67
CA PRO A 37 21.00 11.06 -14.26
C PRO A 37 21.41 9.78 -13.54
N LYS A 38 22.00 8.85 -14.29
CA LYS A 38 22.59 7.62 -13.77
C LYS A 38 23.66 7.91 -12.72
N GLY A 39 23.76 7.01 -11.73
CA GLY A 39 24.83 7.03 -10.72
C GLY A 39 24.44 7.69 -9.41
N GLN A 40 23.27 8.29 -9.34
CA GLN A 40 22.76 8.91 -8.11
C GLN A 40 22.18 7.89 -7.15
N TRP A 41 22.34 8.17 -5.85
CA TRP A 41 21.62 7.50 -4.78
C TRP A 41 20.39 8.32 -4.41
N VAL A 42 19.27 7.63 -4.20
CA VAL A 42 18.03 8.26 -3.76
C VAL A 42 17.68 7.69 -2.39
N VAL A 43 17.62 8.55 -1.40
CA VAL A 43 17.19 8.21 -0.05
C VAL A 43 15.94 9.02 0.27
N GLY A 44 14.85 8.34 0.55
CA GLY A 44 13.58 9.00 0.78
C GLY A 44 12.82 8.41 1.97
N ASN A 45 11.84 9.15 2.43
CA ASN A 45 10.88 8.67 3.41
C ASN A 45 9.51 9.25 3.10
N SER A 46 8.49 8.43 3.21
CA SER A 46 7.11 8.90 3.19
C SER A 46 6.44 8.63 4.54
N ILE A 47 5.66 9.58 5.00
CA ILE A 47 4.90 9.51 6.24
C ILE A 47 3.45 9.81 5.87
N SER A 48 2.53 9.01 6.37
CA SER A 48 1.11 9.31 6.32
C SER A 48 0.49 9.15 7.71
N TYR A 49 -0.43 10.05 8.00
CA TYR A 49 -1.25 10.00 9.19
C TYR A 49 -2.67 10.29 8.79
N SER A 50 -3.60 9.47 9.23
CA SER A 50 -5.03 9.71 9.08
C SER A 50 -5.72 9.46 10.41
N GLU A 51 -6.69 10.29 10.71
CA GLU A 51 -7.52 10.20 11.89
C GLU A 51 -8.97 10.29 11.46
N TYR A 52 -9.84 9.56 12.15
CA TYR A 52 -11.29 9.67 11.98
C TYR A 52 -11.96 9.70 13.34
N SER A 53 -13.05 10.45 13.41
CA SER A 53 -13.96 10.50 14.53
C SER A 53 -15.38 10.40 14.01
N ASN A 54 -16.14 9.47 14.53
CA ASN A 54 -17.57 9.30 14.23
C ASN A 54 -18.35 9.57 15.51
N ASP A 55 -19.38 10.38 15.41
CA ASP A 55 -20.31 10.70 16.46
C ASP A 55 -21.72 10.50 15.90
N ASN A 56 -22.45 9.51 16.42
CA ASN A 56 -23.80 9.13 15.98
C ASN A 56 -23.92 8.95 14.46
N TYR A 57 -22.88 8.39 13.82
CA TYR A 57 -22.81 8.22 12.37
C TYR A 57 -23.64 7.02 11.93
N GLN A 58 -24.37 7.16 10.82
CA GLN A 58 -25.20 6.10 10.24
C GLN A 58 -24.72 5.78 8.84
N PHE A 59 -24.51 4.52 8.53
CA PHE A 59 -24.13 4.06 7.20
C PHE A 59 -24.80 2.72 6.86
N LEU A 60 -25.68 2.72 5.86
CA LEU A 60 -26.44 1.56 5.39
C LEU A 60 -27.22 0.89 6.52
N VAL A 61 -26.73 -0.25 7.02
CA VAL A 61 -27.35 -1.08 8.08
C VAL A 61 -26.72 -0.87 9.45
N VAL A 62 -25.72 0.01 9.56
CA VAL A 62 -25.05 0.37 10.81
C VAL A 62 -25.60 1.69 11.31
N GLU A 63 -26.16 1.71 12.51
CA GLU A 63 -26.69 2.89 13.16
C GLU A 63 -25.92 3.20 14.45
N ASN A 64 -25.93 4.45 14.88
CA ASN A 64 -25.34 4.92 16.15
C ASN A 64 -23.86 4.51 16.29
N MET A 65 -23.06 4.69 15.23
CA MET A 65 -21.65 4.38 15.28
C MET A 65 -20.89 5.54 15.91
N ASP A 66 -20.39 5.31 17.13
CA ASP A 66 -19.50 6.23 17.84
C ASP A 66 -18.11 5.61 17.91
N GLY A 67 -17.11 6.34 17.46
CA GLY A 67 -15.76 5.78 17.50
C GLY A 67 -14.70 6.73 17.00
N ILE A 68 -13.50 6.47 17.43
CA ILE A 68 -12.28 7.19 17.03
C ILE A 68 -11.22 6.21 16.53
N GLY A 69 -10.40 6.67 15.65
CA GLY A 69 -9.26 5.86 15.20
C GLY A 69 -8.20 6.67 14.51
N TYR A 70 -7.01 6.09 14.40
CA TYR A 70 -5.94 6.65 13.61
C TYR A 70 -5.16 5.56 12.88
N THR A 71 -4.54 5.94 11.79
CA THR A 71 -3.55 5.13 11.09
C THR A 71 -2.29 5.98 10.87
N PHE A 72 -1.17 5.46 11.32
CA PHE A 72 0.16 6.03 11.12
C PHE A 72 1.00 5.07 10.27
N LYS A 73 1.64 5.61 9.23
CA LYS A 73 2.53 4.84 8.37
C LYS A 73 3.80 5.60 8.11
N VAL A 74 4.94 4.91 8.18
CA VAL A 74 6.26 5.41 7.82
C VAL A 74 6.89 4.44 6.83
N SER A 75 7.54 4.98 5.80
CA SER A 75 8.06 4.17 4.71
C SER A 75 9.38 4.73 4.15
N PRO A 76 10.52 4.40 4.79
CA PRO A 76 11.84 4.73 4.27
C PRO A 76 12.14 3.95 2.99
N MET A 77 12.84 4.62 2.08
CA MET A 77 13.22 4.12 0.76
C MET A 77 14.70 4.39 0.50
N PHE A 78 15.33 3.45 -0.19
CA PHE A 78 16.68 3.55 -0.68
C PHE A 78 16.73 3.01 -2.13
N CYS A 79 17.24 3.81 -3.06
CA CYS A 79 17.23 3.47 -4.48
C CYS A 79 18.54 3.95 -5.14
N TYR A 80 19.03 3.23 -6.14
CA TYR A 80 20.18 3.60 -6.96
C TYR A 80 19.75 3.76 -8.41
N ILE A 81 20.15 4.84 -9.05
CA ILE A 81 19.85 5.14 -10.46
C ILE A 81 20.81 4.37 -11.36
N VAL A 82 20.33 3.22 -11.85
CA VAL A 82 21.12 2.28 -12.67
C VAL A 82 21.29 2.72 -14.12
N LYS A 83 20.36 3.51 -14.62
CA LYS A 83 20.32 4.11 -15.94
C LYS A 83 19.60 5.45 -15.83
N ASP A 84 19.86 6.37 -16.74
CA ASP A 84 19.12 7.64 -16.80
C ASP A 84 17.62 7.40 -16.68
N ASN A 85 17.00 8.09 -15.73
CA ASN A 85 15.58 7.99 -15.40
C ASN A 85 15.10 6.61 -14.91
N LEU A 86 15.99 5.68 -14.55
CA LEU A 86 15.64 4.35 -14.05
C LEU A 86 16.39 4.03 -12.75
N GLY A 87 15.65 3.85 -11.67
CA GLY A 87 16.16 3.47 -10.37
C GLY A 87 15.70 2.08 -9.94
N LEU A 88 16.59 1.36 -9.23
CA LEU A 88 16.30 0.09 -8.56
C LEU A 88 16.65 0.21 -7.08
N GLY A 89 15.82 -0.35 -6.23
CA GLY A 89 16.07 -0.22 -4.81
C GLY A 89 15.13 -1.04 -3.93
N GLY A 90 15.05 -0.60 -2.67
CA GLY A 90 14.19 -1.19 -1.66
C GLY A 90 13.43 -0.13 -0.87
N ARG A 91 12.33 -0.57 -0.31
CA ARG A 91 11.49 0.21 0.59
C ARG A 91 11.07 -0.68 1.75
N PHE A 92 11.07 -0.13 2.92
CA PHE A 92 10.45 -0.74 4.10
C PHE A 92 9.21 0.06 4.45
N ALA A 93 8.17 -0.57 4.97
CA ALA A 93 7.02 0.14 5.51
C ALA A 93 6.60 -0.46 6.85
N TYR A 94 6.30 0.41 7.77
CA TYR A 94 5.66 0.11 9.05
C TYR A 94 4.37 0.91 9.14
N GLU A 95 3.29 0.24 9.55
CA GLU A 95 1.98 0.84 9.75
C GLU A 95 1.41 0.40 11.09
N ARG A 96 0.83 1.36 11.80
CA ARG A 96 0.07 1.13 13.02
C ARG A 96 -1.31 1.74 12.88
N SER A 97 -2.34 0.94 13.15
CA SER A 97 -3.72 1.42 13.16
C SER A 97 -4.39 1.09 14.49
N LEU A 98 -5.10 2.07 15.02
CA LEU A 98 -5.93 1.96 16.20
C LEU A 98 -7.36 2.31 15.82
N THR A 99 -8.31 1.48 16.24
CA THR A 99 -9.74 1.71 16.11
C THR A 99 -10.40 1.48 17.47
N LYS A 100 -11.16 2.43 17.92
CA LYS A 100 -12.07 2.30 19.08
C LYS A 100 -13.47 2.61 18.61
N LEU A 101 -14.38 1.68 18.86
CA LEU A 101 -15.81 1.86 18.66
C LEU A 101 -16.50 1.70 20.01
N ASP A 102 -17.12 2.75 20.49
CA ASP A 102 -17.82 2.72 21.77
C ASP A 102 -19.19 2.04 21.59
N ASN A 103 -19.91 2.35 20.52
CA ASN A 103 -21.17 1.73 20.14
C ASN A 103 -21.27 1.56 18.63
N ALA A 104 -21.86 0.45 18.17
CA ALA A 104 -22.31 0.26 16.80
C ALA A 104 -23.46 -0.77 16.79
N SER A 105 -24.60 -0.40 16.28
CA SER A 105 -25.76 -1.28 16.12
C SER A 105 -25.90 -1.69 14.66
N ILE A 106 -25.93 -3.00 14.38
CA ILE A 106 -26.09 -3.55 13.04
C ILE A 106 -27.48 -4.14 12.90
N LYS A 107 -28.32 -3.57 12.06
CA LYS A 107 -29.68 -4.06 11.77
C LYS A 107 -29.70 -4.95 10.53
N ILE A 108 -29.44 -6.27 10.72
CA ILE A 108 -29.57 -7.30 9.66
C ILE A 108 -30.40 -8.44 10.17
N SER A 109 -31.64 -8.49 10.28
CA SER A 109 -32.43 -9.66 10.75
C SER A 109 -32.33 -9.99 12.27
N GLY A 110 -31.98 -9.03 13.08
CA GLY A 110 -31.81 -9.08 14.55
C GLY A 110 -30.85 -7.99 14.95
N ASP A 111 -31.12 -7.28 16.03
CA ASP A 111 -30.22 -6.25 16.53
C ASP A 111 -28.95 -6.92 17.05
N LEU A 112 -27.83 -6.69 16.35
CA LEU A 112 -26.51 -7.11 16.78
C LEU A 112 -25.77 -5.86 17.27
N ASP A 113 -25.78 -5.68 18.58
CA ASP A 113 -25.07 -4.56 19.21
C ASP A 113 -23.61 -4.95 19.44
N MET A 114 -22.72 -4.19 18.81
CA MET A 114 -21.28 -4.27 19.03
C MET A 114 -20.88 -3.11 19.94
N ASN A 115 -20.60 -3.41 21.19
CA ASN A 115 -20.19 -2.40 22.18
C ASN A 115 -18.73 -2.58 22.54
N ASN A 116 -18.03 -1.47 22.78
CA ASN A 116 -16.65 -1.44 23.28
C ASN A 116 -15.66 -2.25 22.42
N VAL A 117 -15.62 -1.99 21.11
CA VAL A 117 -14.63 -2.62 20.24
C VAL A 117 -13.33 -1.83 20.29
N TYR A 118 -12.26 -2.47 20.66
CA TYR A 118 -10.91 -1.94 20.60
C TYR A 118 -10.07 -2.81 19.68
N SER A 119 -9.50 -2.22 18.63
CA SER A 119 -8.64 -2.93 17.70
C SER A 119 -7.32 -2.17 17.53
N LEU A 120 -6.22 -2.86 17.74
CA LEU A 120 -4.87 -2.37 17.51
C LEU A 120 -4.15 -3.31 16.56
N SER A 121 -3.70 -2.76 15.42
CA SER A 121 -2.93 -3.51 14.43
C SER A 121 -1.58 -2.89 14.17
N HIS A 122 -0.62 -3.76 13.88
CA HIS A 122 0.72 -3.41 13.43
C HIS A 122 1.01 -4.23 12.17
N SER A 123 1.55 -3.58 11.14
CA SER A 123 2.03 -4.27 9.95
C SER A 123 3.38 -3.74 9.52
N TYR A 124 4.15 -4.62 8.89
CA TYR A 124 5.46 -4.32 8.35
C TYR A 124 5.64 -5.04 7.02
N SER A 125 6.34 -4.39 6.10
CA SER A 125 6.64 -4.97 4.80
C SER A 125 7.98 -4.49 4.28
N GLY A 126 8.67 -5.40 3.57
CA GLY A 126 9.83 -5.11 2.74
C GLY A 126 9.43 -5.17 1.28
N MET A 127 9.96 -4.27 0.47
CA MET A 127 9.61 -4.14 -0.95
C MET A 127 10.87 -4.01 -1.77
N ALA A 128 10.92 -4.74 -2.90
CA ALA A 128 11.79 -4.40 -4.01
C ALA A 128 11.06 -3.40 -4.91
N ILE A 129 11.74 -2.34 -5.31
CA ILE A 129 11.16 -1.27 -6.10
C ILE A 129 11.97 -1.02 -7.37
N MET A 130 11.25 -0.67 -8.44
CA MET A 130 11.80 -0.14 -9.67
C MET A 130 11.06 1.17 -9.98
N ARG A 131 11.82 2.24 -10.16
CA ARG A 131 11.29 3.58 -10.43
C ARG A 131 11.68 4.06 -11.81
N ASN A 132 10.71 4.52 -12.57
CA ASN A 132 10.89 5.27 -13.80
C ASN A 132 10.52 6.73 -13.56
N TYR A 133 11.33 7.64 -14.11
CA TYR A 133 11.14 9.08 -13.99
C TYR A 133 10.94 9.72 -15.37
N ILE A 134 10.06 10.71 -15.43
CA ILE A 134 9.74 11.46 -16.64
C ILE A 134 9.60 12.92 -16.26
N SER A 135 10.32 13.83 -16.92
CA SER A 135 10.13 15.26 -16.73
C SER A 135 8.78 15.72 -17.27
N ILE A 136 8.15 16.66 -16.61
CA ILE A 136 6.94 17.32 -17.13
C ILE A 136 7.36 18.45 -18.06
N GLY A 137 7.11 18.27 -19.37
CA GLY A 137 7.66 19.13 -20.40
C GLY A 137 9.20 19.06 -20.39
N ASN A 138 9.87 20.18 -20.47
CA ASN A 138 11.33 20.27 -20.34
C ASN A 138 11.76 20.78 -18.96
N SER A 139 10.93 20.59 -17.93
CA SER A 139 11.23 21.06 -16.58
C SER A 139 12.34 20.25 -15.94
N SER A 140 13.34 20.91 -15.37
CA SER A 140 14.34 20.30 -14.49
C SER A 140 13.83 20.10 -13.05
N ARG A 141 12.67 20.68 -12.69
CA ARG A 141 12.15 20.67 -11.32
C ARG A 141 10.92 19.79 -11.13
N PHE A 142 10.09 19.65 -12.16
CA PHE A 142 8.82 18.91 -12.05
C PHE A 142 8.86 17.65 -12.89
N GLY A 143 8.50 16.53 -12.27
CA GLY A 143 8.49 15.24 -12.94
C GLY A 143 7.37 14.34 -12.42
N LEU A 144 7.14 13.31 -13.22
CA LEU A 144 6.36 12.13 -12.87
C LEU A 144 7.32 11.01 -12.52
N PHE A 145 6.92 10.17 -11.59
CA PHE A 145 7.56 8.89 -11.42
C PHE A 145 6.52 7.78 -11.39
N ASN A 146 6.95 6.61 -11.77
CA ASN A 146 6.16 5.39 -11.65
C ASN A 146 6.99 4.36 -10.89
N GLU A 147 6.49 3.88 -9.76
CA GLU A 147 7.16 2.92 -8.91
C GLU A 147 6.47 1.56 -9.03
N LEU A 148 7.15 0.59 -9.67
CA LEU A 148 6.76 -0.81 -9.61
C LEU A 148 7.25 -1.37 -8.28
N GLN A 149 6.35 -2.04 -7.55
CA GLN A 149 6.61 -2.60 -6.22
C GLN A 149 6.34 -4.09 -6.20
N LEU A 150 7.28 -4.85 -5.62
CA LEU A 150 7.10 -6.23 -5.22
C LEU A 150 7.28 -6.29 -3.70
N SER A 151 6.20 -6.54 -2.97
CA SER A 151 6.14 -6.42 -1.52
C SER A 151 5.84 -7.75 -0.84
N LEU A 152 6.58 -8.03 0.23
CA LEU A 152 6.31 -9.09 1.20
C LEU A 152 6.18 -8.48 2.58
N GLY A 153 5.15 -8.87 3.31
CA GLY A 153 4.89 -8.32 4.63
C GLY A 153 4.05 -9.22 5.51
N GLY A 154 3.87 -8.75 6.73
CA GLY A 154 3.01 -9.37 7.71
C GLY A 154 2.50 -8.37 8.71
N GLY A 155 1.58 -8.81 9.53
CA GLY A 155 1.03 -7.97 10.59
C GLY A 155 0.39 -8.79 11.70
N GLU A 156 0.18 -8.12 12.80
CA GLU A 156 -0.54 -8.64 13.94
C GLU A 156 -1.64 -7.65 14.31
N SER A 157 -2.82 -8.17 14.61
CA SER A 157 -3.95 -7.39 15.10
C SER A 157 -4.48 -8.02 16.37
N LYS A 158 -4.78 -7.17 17.33
CA LYS A 158 -5.50 -7.55 18.56
C LYS A 158 -6.80 -6.79 18.60
N MET A 159 -7.88 -7.51 18.70
CA MET A 159 -9.21 -6.94 18.83
C MET A 159 -9.86 -7.47 20.09
N VAL A 160 -10.49 -6.59 20.83
CA VAL A 160 -11.28 -6.94 22.03
C VAL A 160 -12.63 -6.29 21.85
N HIS A 161 -13.70 -7.02 22.14
CA HIS A 161 -15.07 -6.51 22.11
C HIS A 161 -15.90 -7.11 23.24
N GLY A 162 -16.94 -6.38 23.63
CA GLY A 162 -17.82 -6.76 24.73
C GLY A 162 -17.48 -6.09 26.05
N SER A 163 -18.15 -6.49 27.12
CA SER A 163 -17.97 -5.96 28.48
C SER A 163 -18.20 -7.03 29.54
N GLY A 164 -17.49 -6.90 30.66
CA GLY A 164 -17.64 -7.82 31.80
C GLY A 164 -17.33 -9.27 31.44
N GLU A 165 -18.24 -10.18 31.73
CA GLU A 165 -18.09 -11.63 31.49
C GLU A 165 -18.21 -12.00 30.00
N SER A 166 -18.75 -11.11 29.14
CA SER A 166 -18.88 -11.33 27.69
C SER A 166 -17.69 -10.74 26.89
N LEU A 167 -16.58 -10.43 27.54
CA LEU A 167 -15.40 -9.90 26.88
C LEU A 167 -14.74 -10.97 26.01
N THR A 168 -14.66 -10.71 24.70
CA THR A 168 -14.03 -11.60 23.71
C THR A 168 -12.77 -10.98 23.15
N GLY A 169 -11.70 -11.75 23.14
CA GLY A 169 -10.41 -11.33 22.60
C GLY A 169 -10.05 -12.10 21.32
N THR A 170 -9.71 -11.38 20.28
CA THR A 170 -9.28 -11.94 18.99
C THR A 170 -7.87 -11.49 18.66
N PHE A 171 -7.02 -12.44 18.30
CA PHE A 171 -5.68 -12.20 17.82
C PHE A 171 -5.56 -12.69 16.37
N GLU A 172 -5.05 -11.82 15.49
CA GLU A 172 -4.84 -12.15 14.10
C GLU A 172 -3.37 -11.99 13.72
N ARG A 173 -2.88 -12.91 12.90
CA ARG A 173 -1.61 -12.79 12.17
C ARG A 173 -1.88 -12.82 10.69
N SER A 174 -1.31 -11.87 9.97
CA SER A 174 -1.43 -11.79 8.52
C SER A 174 -0.08 -11.97 7.84
N PHE A 175 -0.12 -12.59 6.65
CA PHE A 175 0.93 -12.56 5.66
C PHE A 175 0.38 -11.93 4.39
N ASN A 176 1.12 -10.98 3.83
CA ASN A 176 0.69 -10.23 2.67
C ASN A 176 1.78 -10.28 1.58
N PHE A 177 1.35 -10.49 0.36
CA PHE A 177 2.16 -10.38 -0.84
C PHE A 177 1.46 -9.42 -1.81
N ASN A 178 2.21 -8.41 -2.30
CA ASN A 178 1.66 -7.44 -3.24
C ASN A 178 2.61 -7.26 -4.43
N ILE A 179 2.03 -7.09 -5.61
CA ILE A 179 2.72 -6.63 -6.80
C ILE A 179 1.86 -5.56 -7.46
N GLY A 180 2.46 -4.43 -7.81
CA GLY A 180 1.70 -3.36 -8.43
C GLY A 180 2.52 -2.12 -8.73
N ILE A 181 1.82 -1.09 -9.15
CA ILE A 181 2.36 0.16 -9.65
C ILE A 181 1.82 1.31 -8.80
N ALA A 182 2.69 2.20 -8.38
CA ALA A 182 2.35 3.43 -7.65
C ALA A 182 2.86 4.65 -8.44
N PRO A 183 2.02 5.27 -9.27
CA PRO A 183 2.36 6.50 -9.94
C PRO A 183 2.42 7.68 -8.98
N GLY A 184 3.27 8.65 -9.26
CA GLY A 184 3.42 9.83 -8.44
C GLY A 184 3.94 11.04 -9.20
N LEU A 185 3.89 12.17 -8.50
CA LEU A 185 4.42 13.45 -8.89
C LEU A 185 5.60 13.78 -8.01
N MET A 186 6.56 14.50 -8.55
CA MET A 186 7.69 15.01 -7.78
C MET A 186 8.03 16.45 -8.16
N ALA A 187 8.53 17.19 -7.18
CA ALA A 187 9.00 18.55 -7.38
C ALA A 187 10.31 18.76 -6.62
N PHE A 188 11.36 19.14 -7.32
CA PHE A 188 12.63 19.51 -6.72
C PHE A 188 12.54 20.89 -6.07
N LEU A 189 12.85 20.96 -4.77
CA LEU A 189 13.00 22.21 -4.01
C LEU A 189 14.36 22.86 -4.29
N ASN A 190 15.39 22.03 -4.43
CA ASN A 190 16.75 22.38 -4.78
C ASN A 190 17.35 21.22 -5.59
N ASP A 191 18.65 21.28 -5.92
CA ASP A 191 19.30 20.32 -6.83
C ASP A 191 19.31 18.86 -6.30
N TYR A 192 19.09 18.65 -5.02
CA TYR A 192 19.17 17.33 -4.40
C TYR A 192 17.97 16.95 -3.54
N THR A 193 17.00 17.84 -3.29
CA THR A 193 15.83 17.56 -2.45
C THR A 193 14.54 17.66 -3.24
N ALA A 194 13.75 16.62 -3.26
CA ALA A 194 12.43 16.61 -3.88
C ALA A 194 11.32 16.29 -2.88
N ILE A 195 10.17 16.92 -3.06
CA ILE A 195 8.90 16.50 -2.48
C ILE A 195 8.25 15.54 -3.47
N GLU A 196 7.74 14.44 -2.96
CA GLU A 196 7.06 13.40 -3.73
C GLU A 196 5.62 13.22 -3.23
N VAL A 197 4.71 13.05 -4.18
CA VAL A 197 3.30 12.70 -3.91
C VAL A 197 2.98 11.49 -4.75
N ASN A 198 2.55 10.40 -4.13
CA ASN A 198 2.11 9.21 -4.84
C ASN A 198 0.66 8.87 -4.51
N VAL A 199 -0.01 8.23 -5.45
CA VAL A 199 -1.31 7.60 -5.23
C VAL A 199 -1.14 6.16 -4.77
N GLY A 200 -2.22 5.58 -4.22
CA GLY A 200 -2.20 4.21 -3.73
C GLY A 200 -1.82 3.18 -4.80
N LEU A 201 -1.33 2.04 -4.34
CA LEU A 201 -0.87 0.94 -5.19
C LEU A 201 -2.02 0.38 -6.04
N LEU A 202 -1.79 0.31 -7.35
CA LEU A 202 -2.64 -0.35 -8.33
C LEU A 202 -2.04 -1.71 -8.65
N GLY A 203 -2.73 -2.81 -8.38
CA GLY A 203 -2.16 -4.11 -8.68
C GLY A 203 -2.86 -5.25 -7.96
N PHE A 204 -2.11 -6.31 -7.73
CA PHE A 204 -2.57 -7.54 -7.13
C PHE A 204 -2.08 -7.65 -5.68
N ASN A 205 -3.00 -8.03 -4.79
CA ASN A 205 -2.74 -8.31 -3.38
C ASN A 205 -3.19 -9.73 -3.04
N TYR A 206 -2.32 -10.47 -2.37
CA TYR A 206 -2.65 -11.73 -1.70
C TYR A 206 -2.48 -11.56 -0.21
N SER A 207 -3.51 -11.90 0.56
CA SER A 207 -3.47 -11.86 2.02
C SER A 207 -3.91 -13.20 2.61
N HIS A 208 -3.14 -13.69 3.56
CA HIS A 208 -3.48 -14.87 4.36
C HIS A 208 -3.50 -14.48 5.82
N VAL A 209 -4.65 -14.67 6.48
CA VAL A 209 -4.86 -14.33 7.90
C VAL A 209 -5.18 -15.59 8.69
N LYS A 210 -4.49 -15.74 9.80
CA LYS A 210 -4.81 -16.71 10.86
C LYS A 210 -5.36 -15.96 12.06
N GLN A 211 -6.51 -16.40 12.54
CA GLN A 211 -7.21 -15.80 13.66
C GLN A 211 -7.29 -16.80 14.81
N THR A 212 -7.15 -16.30 16.02
CA THR A 212 -7.40 -17.05 17.26
C THR A 212 -8.29 -16.21 18.16
N THR A 213 -9.45 -16.73 18.53
CA THR A 213 -10.42 -16.07 19.40
C THR A 213 -10.48 -16.82 20.73
N ASP A 214 -10.45 -16.06 21.82
CA ASP A 214 -10.48 -16.56 23.21
C ASP A 214 -9.48 -17.69 23.47
N GLN A 215 -8.31 -17.62 22.82
CA GLN A 215 -7.19 -18.58 22.93
C GLN A 215 -7.50 -20.02 22.48
N VAL A 216 -8.74 -20.31 22.06
CA VAL A 216 -9.21 -21.67 21.75
C VAL A 216 -9.68 -21.79 20.30
N TYR A 217 -10.47 -20.85 19.83
CA TYR A 217 -11.08 -20.95 18.50
C TYR A 217 -10.13 -20.41 17.43
N THR A 218 -9.78 -21.25 16.45
CA THR A 218 -8.87 -20.86 15.37
C THR A 218 -9.60 -20.78 14.04
N GLY A 219 -9.37 -19.69 13.30
CA GLY A 219 -9.88 -19.47 11.95
C GLY A 219 -8.75 -19.14 10.96
N LYS A 220 -8.98 -19.40 9.69
CA LYS A 220 -8.07 -19.03 8.60
C LYS A 220 -8.87 -18.40 7.47
N ARG A 221 -8.34 -17.29 6.92
CA ARG A 221 -8.91 -16.61 5.76
C ARG A 221 -7.80 -16.34 4.76
N SER A 222 -8.04 -16.69 3.49
CA SER A 222 -7.17 -16.28 2.39
C SER A 222 -7.98 -15.42 1.43
N GLN A 223 -7.42 -14.31 1.02
CA GLN A 223 -8.07 -13.36 0.15
C GLN A 223 -7.12 -12.96 -0.98
N ASN A 224 -7.63 -12.98 -2.20
CA ASN A 224 -6.99 -12.40 -3.39
C ASN A 224 -7.77 -11.16 -3.79
N MET A 225 -7.07 -10.09 -4.04
CA MET A 225 -7.68 -8.84 -4.47
C MET A 225 -6.86 -8.24 -5.61
N ALA A 226 -7.55 -7.87 -6.68
CA ALA A 226 -6.98 -7.02 -7.72
C ALA A 226 -7.56 -5.61 -7.56
N ASN A 227 -6.70 -4.63 -7.39
CA ASN A 227 -7.09 -3.24 -7.24
C ASN A 227 -6.55 -2.42 -8.41
N PHE A 228 -7.46 -1.98 -9.28
CA PHE A 228 -7.17 -1.13 -10.44
C PHE A 228 -7.83 0.24 -10.34
N LYS A 229 -8.39 0.56 -9.18
CA LYS A 229 -9.03 1.84 -8.94
C LYS A 229 -8.05 2.80 -8.27
N VAL A 230 -7.80 3.93 -8.92
CA VAL A 230 -7.03 5.03 -8.31
C VAL A 230 -7.90 5.71 -7.25
N ASN A 231 -7.44 5.71 -6.01
CA ASN A 231 -8.05 6.49 -4.95
C ASN A 231 -7.26 7.79 -4.78
N ILE A 232 -7.75 8.87 -5.37
CA ILE A 232 -7.11 10.20 -5.31
C ILE A 232 -7.08 10.80 -3.90
N PHE A 233 -7.85 10.24 -2.96
CA PHE A 233 -7.82 10.66 -1.56
C PHE A 233 -6.82 9.87 -0.71
N SER A 234 -6.17 8.84 -1.27
CA SER A 234 -5.08 8.09 -0.64
C SER A 234 -3.73 8.61 -1.13
N LEU A 235 -3.39 9.83 -0.77
CA LEU A 235 -2.13 10.45 -1.15
C LEU A 235 -1.05 10.16 -0.10
N GLY A 236 0.09 9.66 -0.56
CA GLY A 236 1.31 9.59 0.23
C GLY A 236 2.17 10.81 -0.03
N LEU A 237 2.61 11.47 1.03
CA LEU A 237 3.59 12.56 0.96
C LEU A 237 4.95 12.04 1.38
N GLY A 238 5.98 12.39 0.63
CA GLY A 238 7.35 12.00 0.90
C GLY A 238 8.36 13.11 0.60
N ILE A 239 9.54 12.94 1.18
CA ILE A 239 10.73 13.72 0.87
C ILE A 239 11.80 12.74 0.43
N ALA A 240 12.48 13.06 -0.66
CA ALA A 240 13.58 12.27 -1.20
C ALA A 240 14.80 13.16 -1.47
N PHE A 241 15.98 12.60 -1.19
CA PHE A 241 17.27 13.21 -1.44
C PHE A 241 17.97 12.44 -2.56
N TYR A 242 18.38 13.15 -3.59
CA TYR A 242 19.09 12.66 -4.77
C TYR A 242 20.57 13.06 -4.63
N LEU A 243 21.43 12.09 -4.34
CA LEU A 243 22.84 12.29 -3.94
C LEU A 243 23.80 11.73 -4.98
#